data_6885ec1db0b200547697df445885d4bb
#
_entry.id   6885ec1db0b200547697df445885d4bb
#
_cell.length_a   1.000
_cell.length_b   1.000
_cell.length_c   1.000
_cell.angle_alpha   90.00
_cell.angle_beta   90.00
_cell.angle_gamma   90.00
#
_symmetry.space_group_name_H-M   'P 1'
#
loop_
_entity.id
_entity.type
_entity.pdbx_description
1 polymer ?
#
loop_
_entity_poly.entity_id
_entity_poly.type
_entity_poly.pdbx_seq_one_letter_code
_entity_poly.pdbx_strand_id
1 'polypeptide(L)'
;MARARIVPSDHKALAALPARLLTVGPAREPVAVHVAGTLGDGRLPIICVAGYNRNMADWADLVRLAAPLLGEKHPIVLLDLKGRGRSADRARASAYSSLADAADLVEITRALAIERAIFVGQGYGGQVLMALAARRPSLMAGTVLIDAGPVSDSRGLVRLRVTLNDLMGVRGEASLRPMLRRMAAADYPGMPEALLDAVAMRSHYVDRRGRLQPLFDPALIKLLEPFDLDDVLVAQWQLFDALAAAPLMMMRTQLTQQLRRETFEEMMKRRRDAEAFVIESQGSPALLDSIEDVQPIIDFVRVVAGTRKAA
;
A
#
# COMPACT_ATOMS: atom_id res chain seq x y z
N MET A 1 -24.07 -11.11 5.22
CA MET A 1 -23.17 -10.61 4.16
C MET A 1 -22.31 -9.51 4.74
N ALA A 2 -21.01 -9.57 4.55
CA ALA A 2 -20.09 -8.49 4.91
C ALA A 2 -20.47 -7.22 4.13
N ARG A 3 -20.39 -6.07 4.78
CA ARG A 3 -20.75 -4.77 4.18
C ARG A 3 -19.49 -3.94 3.98
N ALA A 4 -19.45 -3.17 2.91
CA ALA A 4 -18.44 -2.13 2.72
C ALA A 4 -18.50 -1.15 3.90
N ARG A 5 -17.32 -0.66 4.31
CA ARG A 5 -17.23 0.35 5.38
C ARG A 5 -17.77 1.68 4.87
N ILE A 6 -18.63 2.31 5.68
CA ILE A 6 -19.18 3.63 5.38
C ILE A 6 -18.19 4.67 5.90
N VAL A 7 -17.56 5.36 4.97
CA VAL A 7 -16.66 6.48 5.26
C VAL A 7 -17.44 7.77 4.99
N PRO A 8 -17.34 8.81 5.83
CA PRO A 8 -17.98 10.09 5.58
C PRO A 8 -17.62 10.64 4.18
N SER A 9 -18.61 11.18 3.46
CA SER A 9 -18.42 11.70 2.10
C SER A 9 -17.51 12.93 2.06
N ASP A 10 -17.39 13.64 3.17
CA ASP A 10 -16.54 14.81 3.38
C ASP A 10 -15.12 14.46 3.84
N HIS A 11 -14.79 13.17 3.92
CA HIS A 11 -13.43 12.72 4.27
C HIS A 11 -12.42 13.12 3.17
N LYS A 12 -11.66 14.19 3.43
CA LYS A 12 -10.80 14.88 2.47
C LYS A 12 -9.82 13.94 1.74
N ALA A 13 -9.21 12.99 2.45
CA ALA A 13 -8.23 12.09 1.88
C ALA A 13 -8.80 11.11 0.82
N LEU A 14 -10.11 10.85 0.84
CA LEU A 14 -10.78 9.96 -0.10
C LEU A 14 -11.76 10.68 -1.05
N ALA A 15 -12.00 11.97 -0.85
CA ALA A 15 -12.96 12.74 -1.64
C ALA A 15 -12.58 12.80 -3.13
N ALA A 16 -11.28 12.92 -3.43
CA ALA A 16 -10.76 12.96 -4.81
C ALA A 16 -10.66 11.56 -5.45
N LEU A 17 -10.95 10.48 -4.71
CA LEU A 17 -10.81 9.09 -5.15
C LEU A 17 -12.18 8.38 -5.14
N PRO A 18 -13.13 8.74 -6.03
CA PRO A 18 -14.42 8.05 -6.10
C PRO A 18 -14.19 6.57 -6.37
N ALA A 19 -14.80 5.69 -5.55
CA ALA A 19 -14.61 4.26 -5.67
C ALA A 19 -15.91 3.56 -6.06
N ARG A 20 -15.77 2.54 -6.90
CA ARG A 20 -16.80 1.53 -7.13
C ARG A 20 -16.52 0.29 -6.27
N LEU A 21 -17.57 -0.44 -5.92
CA LEU A 21 -17.46 -1.69 -5.19
C LEU A 21 -17.49 -2.87 -6.17
N LEU A 22 -16.44 -3.67 -6.13
CA LEU A 22 -16.39 -4.97 -6.80
C LEU A 22 -16.71 -6.05 -5.78
N THR A 23 -17.35 -7.12 -6.21
CA THR A 23 -17.62 -8.28 -5.36
C THR A 23 -16.60 -9.35 -5.65
N VAL A 24 -15.82 -9.78 -4.65
CA VAL A 24 -14.74 -10.75 -4.81
C VAL A 24 -14.80 -11.89 -3.80
N GLY A 25 -14.24 -13.02 -4.21
CA GLY A 25 -14.16 -14.23 -3.40
C GLY A 25 -15.49 -14.99 -3.28
N PRO A 26 -15.44 -16.20 -2.67
CA PRO A 26 -16.62 -17.06 -2.52
C PRO A 26 -17.75 -16.44 -1.70
N ALA A 27 -17.38 -15.64 -0.69
CA ALA A 27 -18.33 -14.94 0.19
C ALA A 27 -18.93 -13.67 -0.46
N ARG A 28 -18.53 -13.34 -1.70
CA ARG A 28 -18.98 -12.15 -2.45
C ARG A 28 -18.85 -10.86 -1.65
N GLU A 29 -17.68 -10.66 -1.04
CA GLU A 29 -17.40 -9.50 -0.19
C GLU A 29 -17.04 -8.28 -1.05
N PRO A 30 -17.58 -7.09 -0.74
CA PRO A 30 -17.29 -5.88 -1.50
C PRO A 30 -15.86 -5.37 -1.24
N VAL A 31 -15.17 -5.03 -2.32
CA VAL A 31 -13.85 -4.38 -2.34
C VAL A 31 -13.96 -3.07 -3.10
N ALA A 32 -13.47 -1.99 -2.50
CA ALA A 32 -13.47 -0.67 -3.10
C ALA A 32 -12.29 -0.51 -4.06
N VAL A 33 -12.58 -0.03 -5.27
CA VAL A 33 -11.60 0.22 -6.32
C VAL A 33 -11.85 1.60 -6.95
N HIS A 34 -10.80 2.38 -7.08
CA HIS A 34 -10.75 3.62 -7.85
C HIS A 34 -9.94 3.39 -9.13
N VAL A 35 -10.42 3.90 -10.25
CA VAL A 35 -9.70 3.83 -11.53
C VAL A 35 -9.53 5.27 -12.04
N ALA A 36 -8.30 5.73 -12.10
CA ALA A 36 -7.92 6.91 -12.86
C ALA A 36 -7.56 6.48 -14.29
N GLY A 37 -7.84 7.33 -15.28
CA GLY A 37 -7.62 7.00 -16.69
C GLY A 37 -8.65 6.01 -17.25
N THR A 38 -8.26 5.25 -18.27
CA THR A 38 -9.17 4.37 -19.04
C THR A 38 -8.58 2.96 -19.15
N LEU A 39 -9.30 1.96 -18.64
CA LEU A 39 -8.97 0.55 -18.86
C LEU A 39 -9.39 0.09 -20.25
N GLY A 40 -8.66 -0.88 -20.81
CA GLY A 40 -9.03 -1.54 -22.07
C GLY A 40 -8.56 -0.82 -23.34
N ASP A 41 -7.70 0.19 -23.23
CA ASP A 41 -7.14 0.92 -24.36
C ASP A 41 -5.77 0.40 -24.85
N GLY A 42 -5.39 -0.79 -24.41
CA GLY A 42 -4.12 -1.45 -24.76
C GLY A 42 -2.92 -1.04 -23.89
N ARG A 43 -3.06 -0.06 -23.00
CA ARG A 43 -2.00 0.31 -22.07
C ARG A 43 -1.95 -0.63 -20.88
N LEU A 44 -0.74 -0.93 -20.40
CA LEU A 44 -0.56 -1.68 -19.17
C LEU A 44 -1.02 -0.84 -17.97
N PRO A 45 -2.02 -1.28 -17.20
CA PRO A 45 -2.45 -0.57 -16.00
C PRO A 45 -1.41 -0.65 -14.90
N ILE A 46 -1.35 0.40 -14.08
CA ILE A 46 -0.63 0.41 -12.81
C ILE A 46 -1.63 0.04 -11.72
N ILE A 47 -1.30 -0.94 -10.87
CA ILE A 47 -2.14 -1.34 -9.73
C ILE A 47 -1.39 -1.08 -8.44
N CYS A 48 -1.95 -0.24 -7.57
CA CYS A 48 -1.32 0.19 -6.32
C CYS A 48 -1.93 -0.52 -5.11
N VAL A 49 -1.07 -1.11 -4.27
CA VAL A 49 -1.45 -1.88 -3.06
C VAL A 49 -0.80 -1.26 -1.83
N ALA A 50 -1.62 -0.73 -0.93
CA ALA A 50 -1.17 0.00 0.25
C ALA A 50 -0.70 -0.92 1.40
N GLY A 51 -0.12 -0.33 2.44
CA GLY A 51 0.44 -1.01 3.61
C GLY A 51 -0.59 -1.69 4.51
N TYR A 52 -0.14 -2.21 5.67
CA TYR A 52 -0.88 -3.10 6.55
C TYR A 52 -2.25 -2.58 6.99
N ASN A 53 -2.29 -1.37 7.54
CA ASN A 53 -3.49 -0.67 8.01
C ASN A 53 -3.80 0.58 7.14
N ARG A 54 -3.29 0.59 5.93
CA ARG A 54 -3.36 1.71 4.98
C ARG A 54 -4.41 1.43 3.90
N ASN A 55 -4.69 2.41 3.09
CA ASN A 55 -5.71 2.35 2.06
C ASN A 55 -5.30 3.18 0.82
N MET A 56 -6.17 3.24 -0.17
CA MET A 56 -5.89 3.90 -1.44
C MET A 56 -5.57 5.41 -1.33
N ALA A 57 -5.88 6.06 -0.21
CA ALA A 57 -5.55 7.48 -0.02
C ALA A 57 -4.04 7.76 -0.02
N ASP A 58 -3.20 6.76 0.26
CA ASP A 58 -1.74 6.91 0.21
C ASP A 58 -1.20 7.11 -1.21
N TRP A 59 -1.99 6.78 -2.21
CA TRP A 59 -1.62 6.85 -3.62
C TRP A 59 -2.17 8.07 -4.35
N ALA A 60 -2.89 8.98 -3.66
CA ALA A 60 -3.54 10.12 -4.28
C ALA A 60 -2.53 11.05 -4.98
N ASP A 61 -1.39 11.30 -4.34
CA ASP A 61 -0.33 12.15 -4.90
C ASP A 61 0.37 11.48 -6.08
N LEU A 62 0.64 10.17 -6.01
CA LEU A 62 1.15 9.41 -7.15
C LEU A 62 0.24 9.55 -8.37
N VAL A 63 -1.08 9.38 -8.20
CA VAL A 63 -2.04 9.53 -9.31
C VAL A 63 -1.98 10.94 -9.88
N ARG A 64 -2.01 11.97 -9.03
CA ARG A 64 -1.97 13.37 -9.42
C ARG A 64 -0.70 13.72 -10.23
N LEU A 65 0.46 13.19 -9.80
CA LEU A 65 1.75 13.46 -10.43
C LEU A 65 1.99 12.58 -11.66
N ALA A 66 1.48 11.35 -11.68
CA ALA A 66 1.65 10.44 -12.80
C ALA A 66 0.79 10.80 -14.02
N ALA A 67 -0.41 11.33 -13.81
CA ALA A 67 -1.34 11.66 -14.88
C ALA A 67 -0.73 12.58 -15.97
N PRO A 68 -0.10 13.72 -15.65
CA PRO A 68 0.53 14.57 -16.68
C PRO A 68 1.78 13.90 -17.31
N LEU A 69 2.46 13.01 -16.62
CA LEU A 69 3.70 12.39 -17.07
C LEU A 69 3.47 11.16 -17.96
N LEU A 70 2.42 10.37 -17.72
CA LEU A 70 2.02 9.20 -18.51
C LEU A 70 0.89 9.50 -19.50
N GLY A 71 0.24 10.66 -19.36
CA GLY A 71 -0.97 11.07 -20.06
C GLY A 71 -2.22 10.71 -19.24
N GLU A 72 -3.20 11.63 -19.27
CA GLU A 72 -4.46 11.59 -18.50
C GLU A 72 -5.26 10.27 -18.64
N LYS A 73 -5.08 9.58 -19.75
CA LYS A 73 -5.78 8.32 -20.03
C LYS A 73 -5.04 7.07 -19.52
N HIS A 74 -3.80 7.21 -18.98
CA HIS A 74 -3.06 6.04 -18.50
C HIS A 74 -3.80 5.40 -17.31
N PRO A 75 -4.13 4.10 -17.37
CA PRO A 75 -4.94 3.48 -16.33
C PRO A 75 -4.12 3.25 -15.05
N ILE A 76 -4.58 3.85 -13.95
CA ILE A 76 -4.05 3.62 -12.60
C ILE A 76 -5.20 3.12 -11.73
N VAL A 77 -5.03 1.94 -11.17
CA VAL A 77 -6.02 1.28 -10.32
C VAL A 77 -5.54 1.32 -8.88
N LEU A 78 -6.30 1.98 -8.04
CA LEU A 78 -6.13 1.97 -6.60
C LEU A 78 -7.17 1.06 -5.98
N LEU A 79 -6.80 0.32 -4.95
CA LEU A 79 -7.74 -0.55 -4.25
C LEU A 79 -7.54 -0.50 -2.75
N ASP A 80 -8.62 -0.71 -2.03
CA ASP A 80 -8.58 -0.98 -0.59
C ASP A 80 -8.62 -2.49 -0.39
N LEU A 81 -7.58 -3.08 0.21
CA LEU A 81 -7.63 -4.49 0.60
C LEU A 81 -8.79 -4.73 1.58
N LYS A 82 -9.32 -5.94 1.67
CA LYS A 82 -10.35 -6.28 2.66
C LYS A 82 -9.90 -5.89 4.07
N GLY A 83 -10.81 -5.30 4.83
CA GLY A 83 -10.53 -4.76 6.15
C GLY A 83 -9.80 -3.42 6.13
N ARG A 84 -9.63 -2.75 5.00
CA ARG A 84 -9.00 -1.42 4.87
C ARG A 84 -9.87 -0.48 4.06
N GLY A 85 -9.75 0.81 4.33
CA GLY A 85 -10.47 1.86 3.61
C GLY A 85 -11.98 1.63 3.58
N ARG A 86 -12.52 1.57 2.38
CA ARG A 86 -13.95 1.38 2.10
C ARG A 86 -14.35 -0.07 1.80
N SER A 87 -13.38 -0.98 1.79
CA SER A 87 -13.65 -2.41 1.58
C SER A 87 -14.29 -3.06 2.80
N ALA A 88 -14.97 -4.18 2.59
CA ALA A 88 -15.56 -4.97 3.67
C ALA A 88 -14.48 -5.60 4.56
N ASP A 89 -14.82 -5.80 5.81
CA ASP A 89 -14.01 -6.58 6.74
C ASP A 89 -14.15 -8.08 6.44
N ARG A 90 -13.09 -8.86 6.73
CA ARG A 90 -13.18 -10.32 6.66
C ARG A 90 -14.01 -10.86 7.82
N ALA A 91 -14.70 -11.96 7.61
CA ALA A 91 -15.56 -12.57 8.63
C ALA A 91 -14.79 -13.01 9.89
N ARG A 92 -13.49 -13.30 9.78
CA ARG A 92 -12.64 -13.76 10.89
C ARG A 92 -11.26 -13.12 10.80
N ALA A 93 -10.68 -12.76 11.93
CA ALA A 93 -9.31 -12.23 11.99
C ALA A 93 -8.29 -13.17 11.34
N SER A 94 -8.39 -14.48 11.59
CA SER A 94 -7.51 -15.52 11.01
C SER A 94 -7.56 -15.62 9.47
N ALA A 95 -8.53 -14.98 8.82
CA ALA A 95 -8.61 -14.93 7.35
C ALA A 95 -7.76 -13.84 6.72
N TYR A 96 -7.18 -12.92 7.50
CA TYR A 96 -6.27 -11.91 7.00
C TYR A 96 -4.87 -12.49 6.82
N SER A 97 -4.38 -12.51 5.60
CA SER A 97 -3.00 -12.87 5.25
C SER A 97 -2.63 -12.32 3.88
N SER A 98 -1.34 -12.17 3.60
CA SER A 98 -0.85 -11.76 2.28
C SER A 98 -1.27 -12.74 1.17
N LEU A 99 -1.37 -14.04 1.47
CA LEU A 99 -1.85 -15.06 0.54
C LEU A 99 -3.34 -14.89 0.21
N ALA A 100 -4.16 -14.56 1.20
CA ALA A 100 -5.59 -14.30 1.00
C ALA A 100 -5.83 -13.00 0.23
N ASP A 101 -5.07 -11.94 0.55
CA ASP A 101 -5.15 -10.66 -0.15
C ASP A 101 -4.63 -10.78 -1.59
N ALA A 102 -3.60 -11.60 -1.85
CA ALA A 102 -3.14 -11.92 -3.20
C ALA A 102 -4.21 -12.70 -4.02
N ALA A 103 -4.96 -13.60 -3.37
CA ALA A 103 -6.08 -14.29 -4.02
C ALA A 103 -7.20 -13.30 -4.40
N ASP A 104 -7.51 -12.34 -3.53
CA ASP A 104 -8.47 -11.27 -3.84
C ASP A 104 -7.99 -10.40 -5.02
N LEU A 105 -6.68 -10.09 -5.11
CA LEU A 105 -6.12 -9.36 -6.25
C LEU A 105 -6.35 -10.10 -7.58
N VAL A 106 -6.21 -11.41 -7.62
CA VAL A 106 -6.53 -12.21 -8.82
C VAL A 106 -8.00 -12.04 -9.23
N GLU A 107 -8.94 -12.05 -8.26
CA GLU A 107 -10.35 -11.85 -8.55
C GLU A 107 -10.66 -10.40 -8.99
N ILE A 108 -10.00 -9.40 -8.38
CA ILE A 108 -10.13 -7.98 -8.75
C ILE A 108 -9.64 -7.77 -10.19
N THR A 109 -8.46 -8.28 -10.55
CA THR A 109 -7.93 -8.14 -11.90
C THR A 109 -8.83 -8.81 -12.93
N ARG A 110 -9.39 -9.99 -12.61
CA ARG A 110 -10.38 -10.66 -13.46
C ARG A 110 -11.66 -9.82 -13.64
N ALA A 111 -12.20 -9.26 -12.55
CA ALA A 111 -13.41 -8.42 -12.60
C ALA A 111 -13.20 -7.11 -13.38
N LEU A 112 -11.95 -6.65 -13.50
CA LEU A 112 -11.55 -5.47 -14.26
C LEU A 112 -11.10 -5.80 -15.70
N ALA A 113 -11.13 -7.09 -16.10
CA ALA A 113 -10.59 -7.59 -17.37
C ALA A 113 -9.12 -7.21 -17.59
N ILE A 114 -8.31 -7.24 -16.52
CA ILE A 114 -6.86 -6.96 -16.54
C ILE A 114 -6.13 -8.30 -16.61
N GLU A 115 -5.44 -8.55 -17.72
CA GLU A 115 -4.64 -9.76 -17.93
C GLU A 115 -3.20 -9.61 -17.43
N ARG A 116 -2.63 -8.40 -17.54
CA ARG A 116 -1.30 -8.04 -17.07
C ARG A 116 -1.29 -6.62 -16.56
N ALA A 117 -0.48 -6.37 -15.54
CA ALA A 117 -0.33 -5.04 -14.94
C ALA A 117 1.08 -4.81 -14.38
N ILE A 118 1.44 -3.55 -14.21
CA ILE A 118 2.56 -3.13 -13.37
C ILE A 118 2.02 -2.92 -11.97
N PHE A 119 2.61 -3.59 -10.99
CA PHE A 119 2.15 -3.52 -9.61
C PHE A 119 3.09 -2.66 -8.77
N VAL A 120 2.52 -1.78 -7.94
CA VAL A 120 3.23 -0.96 -6.97
C VAL A 120 2.73 -1.31 -5.59
N GLY A 121 3.60 -1.82 -4.73
CA GLY A 121 3.23 -2.27 -3.38
C GLY A 121 4.10 -1.67 -2.30
N GLN A 122 3.48 -1.13 -1.25
CA GLN A 122 4.17 -0.50 -0.13
C GLN A 122 4.04 -1.32 1.14
N GLY A 123 5.16 -1.58 1.83
CA GLY A 123 5.19 -2.37 3.06
C GLY A 123 4.48 -3.72 2.90
N TYR A 124 3.41 -3.94 3.65
CA TYR A 124 2.59 -5.16 3.53
C TYR A 124 2.02 -5.35 2.11
N GLY A 125 1.68 -4.27 1.39
CA GLY A 125 1.25 -4.37 0.00
C GLY A 125 2.29 -5.06 -0.88
N GLY A 126 3.58 -4.80 -0.66
CA GLY A 126 4.65 -5.51 -1.35
C GLY A 126 4.74 -7.00 -0.99
N GLN A 127 4.44 -7.38 0.26
CA GLN A 127 4.32 -8.81 0.65
C GLN A 127 3.17 -9.49 -0.07
N VAL A 128 2.04 -8.79 -0.25
CA VAL A 128 0.92 -9.27 -1.06
C VAL A 128 1.33 -9.46 -2.53
N LEU A 129 2.14 -8.56 -3.08
CA LEU A 129 2.65 -8.69 -4.45
C LEU A 129 3.63 -9.86 -4.63
N MET A 130 4.51 -10.11 -3.66
CA MET A 130 5.36 -11.30 -3.65
C MET A 130 4.52 -12.59 -3.65
N ALA A 131 3.47 -12.65 -2.82
CA ALA A 131 2.52 -13.77 -2.80
C ALA A 131 1.73 -13.89 -4.12
N LEU A 132 1.37 -12.76 -4.75
CA LEU A 132 0.69 -12.73 -6.06
C LEU A 132 1.61 -13.28 -7.16
N ALA A 133 2.88 -12.89 -7.18
CA ALA A 133 3.86 -13.38 -8.15
C ALA A 133 4.03 -14.90 -8.07
N ALA A 134 4.12 -15.45 -6.85
CA ALA A 134 4.19 -16.90 -6.64
C ALA A 134 2.91 -17.63 -7.12
N ARG A 135 1.73 -16.99 -7.03
CA ARG A 135 0.45 -17.57 -7.40
C ARG A 135 0.09 -17.40 -8.88
N ARG A 136 0.36 -16.23 -9.44
CA ARG A 136 -0.02 -15.84 -10.81
C ARG A 136 1.05 -14.97 -11.47
N PRO A 137 2.24 -15.52 -11.75
CA PRO A 137 3.34 -14.75 -12.33
C PRO A 137 2.96 -14.11 -13.67
N SER A 138 2.05 -14.70 -14.44
CA SER A 138 1.57 -14.14 -15.71
C SER A 138 0.86 -12.80 -15.62
N LEU A 139 0.33 -12.43 -14.44
CA LEU A 139 -0.25 -11.10 -14.22
C LEU A 139 0.82 -10.00 -14.11
N MET A 140 2.04 -10.36 -13.70
CA MET A 140 3.10 -9.41 -13.39
C MET A 140 3.79 -8.95 -14.70
N ALA A 141 3.49 -7.73 -15.14
CA ALA A 141 4.26 -7.10 -16.22
C ALA A 141 5.53 -6.43 -15.67
N GLY A 142 5.50 -5.94 -14.46
CA GLY A 142 6.58 -5.36 -13.68
C GLY A 142 6.13 -5.15 -12.24
N THR A 143 7.07 -4.96 -11.32
CA THR A 143 6.78 -4.75 -9.89
C THR A 143 7.65 -3.64 -9.32
N VAL A 144 7.04 -2.74 -8.55
CA VAL A 144 7.71 -1.77 -7.70
C VAL A 144 7.42 -2.11 -6.25
N LEU A 145 8.45 -2.40 -5.47
CA LEU A 145 8.37 -2.62 -4.02
C LEU A 145 8.86 -1.36 -3.30
N ILE A 146 8.05 -0.81 -2.41
CA ILE A 146 8.42 0.35 -1.59
C ILE A 146 8.40 -0.07 -0.13
N ASP A 147 9.53 0.03 0.58
CA ASP A 147 9.68 -0.40 1.98
C ASP A 147 9.17 -1.83 2.24
N ALA A 148 9.31 -2.71 1.26
CA ALA A 148 8.80 -4.06 1.30
C ALA A 148 9.90 -5.07 0.95
N GLY A 149 9.94 -6.16 1.68
CA GLY A 149 10.91 -7.21 1.46
C GLY A 149 10.49 -8.54 2.09
N PRO A 150 11.31 -9.58 1.86
CA PRO A 150 11.03 -10.95 2.31
C PRO A 150 11.22 -11.17 3.82
N VAL A 151 11.82 -10.21 4.52
CA VAL A 151 12.10 -10.30 5.96
C VAL A 151 11.29 -9.23 6.67
N SER A 152 10.33 -9.66 7.48
CA SER A 152 9.61 -8.76 8.39
C SER A 152 10.42 -8.57 9.68
N ASP A 153 10.46 -7.33 10.19
CA ASP A 153 11.08 -7.01 11.47
C ASP A 153 10.03 -7.08 12.58
N SER A 154 10.21 -7.99 13.54
CA SER A 154 9.32 -8.13 14.71
C SER A 154 9.19 -6.83 15.49
N ARG A 155 10.28 -6.07 15.64
CA ARG A 155 10.28 -4.75 16.32
C ARG A 155 9.36 -3.74 15.62
N GLY A 156 9.32 -3.77 14.28
CA GLY A 156 8.40 -2.95 13.50
C GLY A 156 6.94 -3.35 13.74
N LEU A 157 6.65 -4.65 13.79
CA LEU A 157 5.31 -5.17 14.05
C LEU A 157 4.83 -4.84 15.48
N VAL A 158 5.70 -4.99 16.48
CA VAL A 158 5.38 -4.63 17.87
C VAL A 158 5.15 -3.14 18.02
N ARG A 159 5.99 -2.30 17.40
CA ARG A 159 5.77 -0.84 17.39
C ARG A 159 4.46 -0.46 16.73
N LEU A 160 4.15 -1.06 15.57
CA LEU A 160 2.88 -0.84 14.89
C LEU A 160 1.70 -1.22 15.81
N ARG A 161 1.77 -2.38 16.47
CA ARG A 161 0.75 -2.82 17.45
C ARG A 161 0.54 -1.79 18.56
N VAL A 162 1.62 -1.35 19.22
CA VAL A 162 1.56 -0.36 20.30
C VAL A 162 0.94 0.94 19.79
N THR A 163 1.43 1.44 18.68
CA THR A 163 0.93 2.65 18.03
C THR A 163 -0.57 2.59 17.73
N LEU A 164 -1.04 1.49 17.15
CA LEU A 164 -2.46 1.33 16.80
C LEU A 164 -3.33 1.16 18.04
N ASN A 165 -2.86 0.45 19.08
CA ASN A 165 -3.57 0.32 20.36
C ASN A 165 -3.70 1.68 21.07
N ASP A 166 -2.62 2.47 21.10
CA ASP A 166 -2.62 3.80 21.70
C ASP A 166 -3.63 4.70 21.00
N LEU A 167 -3.69 4.67 19.66
CA LEU A 167 -4.67 5.42 18.87
C LEU A 167 -6.11 4.99 19.17
N MET A 168 -6.37 3.70 19.33
CA MET A 168 -7.70 3.19 19.65
C MET A 168 -8.16 3.60 21.07
N GLY A 169 -7.22 3.89 21.97
CA GLY A 169 -7.47 4.34 23.34
C GLY A 169 -7.80 5.84 23.46
N VAL A 170 -7.44 6.65 22.45
CA VAL A 170 -7.62 8.11 22.50
C VAL A 170 -9.09 8.49 22.37
N ARG A 171 -9.53 9.38 23.25
CA ARG A 171 -10.88 9.94 23.21
C ARG A 171 -10.81 11.46 23.04
N GLY A 172 -11.59 11.97 22.10
CA GLY A 172 -11.70 13.40 21.84
C GLY A 172 -10.65 13.94 20.85
N GLU A 173 -11.09 14.86 20.01
CA GLU A 173 -10.28 15.44 18.92
C GLU A 173 -9.07 16.23 19.46
N ALA A 174 -9.23 16.91 20.61
CA ALA A 174 -8.17 17.72 21.21
C ALA A 174 -6.93 16.91 21.62
N SER A 175 -7.11 15.65 22.03
CA SER A 175 -5.99 14.76 22.39
C SER A 175 -5.44 14.00 21.17
N LEU A 176 -6.30 13.77 20.19
CA LEU A 176 -6.04 12.95 19.02
C LEU A 176 -5.07 13.63 18.05
N ARG A 177 -5.36 14.86 17.64
CA ARG A 177 -4.52 15.55 16.64
C ARG A 177 -3.06 15.68 17.07
N PRO A 178 -2.71 16.12 18.30
CA PRO A 178 -1.34 16.17 18.74
C PRO A 178 -0.64 14.80 18.77
N MET A 179 -1.38 13.73 19.07
CA MET A 179 -0.83 12.38 19.07
C MET A 179 -0.52 11.92 17.64
N LEU A 180 -1.46 12.06 16.72
CA LEU A 180 -1.27 11.70 15.31
C LEU A 180 -0.11 12.48 14.69
N ARG A 181 0.00 13.79 14.98
CA ARG A 181 1.13 14.60 14.52
C ARG A 181 2.48 14.10 15.04
N ARG A 182 2.58 13.79 16.33
CA ARG A 182 3.82 13.25 16.91
C ARG A 182 4.25 11.94 16.26
N MET A 183 3.27 11.09 15.95
CA MET A 183 3.53 9.82 15.27
C MET A 183 4.02 10.05 13.84
N ALA A 184 3.32 10.90 13.08
CA ALA A 184 3.72 11.23 11.72
C ALA A 184 5.07 12.00 11.68
N ALA A 185 5.33 12.89 12.64
CA ALA A 185 6.58 13.64 12.69
C ALA A 185 7.84 12.78 12.87
N ALA A 186 7.71 11.58 13.43
CA ALA A 186 8.82 10.63 13.54
C ALA A 186 9.23 10.08 12.17
N ASP A 187 8.25 9.89 11.27
CA ASP A 187 8.48 9.41 9.91
C ASP A 187 8.75 10.57 8.91
N TYR A 188 8.33 11.78 9.24
CA TYR A 188 8.44 12.95 8.36
C TYR A 188 9.01 14.17 9.09
N PRO A 189 10.32 14.14 9.47
CA PRO A 189 10.95 15.23 10.20
C PRO A 189 10.94 16.53 9.38
N GLY A 190 10.56 17.64 10.03
CA GLY A 190 10.49 18.94 9.38
C GLY A 190 9.23 19.21 8.55
N MET A 191 8.31 18.23 8.44
CA MET A 191 7.06 18.42 7.71
C MET A 191 6.14 19.41 8.45
N PRO A 192 5.51 20.38 7.75
CA PRO A 192 4.54 21.29 8.33
C PRO A 192 3.36 20.57 8.99
N GLU A 193 2.87 21.08 10.13
CA GLU A 193 1.79 20.45 10.91
C GLU A 193 0.54 20.14 10.09
N ALA A 194 0.15 21.04 9.18
CA ALA A 194 -1.03 20.83 8.35
C ALA A 194 -0.88 19.61 7.41
N LEU A 195 0.33 19.33 6.94
CA LEU A 195 0.62 18.15 6.11
C LEU A 195 0.69 16.88 6.97
N LEU A 196 1.27 16.96 8.16
CA LEU A 196 1.23 15.85 9.14
C LEU A 196 -0.21 15.46 9.48
N ASP A 197 -1.09 16.44 9.70
CA ASP A 197 -2.53 16.18 9.90
C ASP A 197 -3.15 15.47 8.68
N ALA A 198 -2.85 15.91 7.48
CA ALA A 198 -3.37 15.31 6.26
C ALA A 198 -2.90 13.85 6.09
N VAL A 199 -1.63 13.56 6.33
CA VAL A 199 -1.06 12.20 6.30
C VAL A 199 -1.71 11.30 7.35
N ALA A 200 -1.85 11.79 8.58
CA ALA A 200 -2.47 11.07 9.69
C ALA A 200 -3.93 10.70 9.39
N MET A 201 -4.67 11.60 8.77
CA MET A 201 -6.08 11.40 8.42
C MET A 201 -6.29 10.49 7.19
N ARG A 202 -5.23 10.04 6.50
CA ARG A 202 -5.37 9.02 5.45
C ARG A 202 -5.85 7.67 5.99
N SER A 203 -5.55 7.34 7.25
CA SER A 203 -5.91 6.06 7.88
C SER A 203 -6.99 6.13 8.96
N HIS A 204 -7.49 7.34 9.27
CA HIS A 204 -8.50 7.57 10.31
C HIS A 204 -9.44 8.70 9.92
N TYR A 205 -10.63 8.72 10.52
CA TYR A 205 -11.56 9.84 10.43
C TYR A 205 -12.20 10.14 11.79
N VAL A 206 -12.69 11.33 11.98
CA VAL A 206 -13.45 11.73 13.18
C VAL A 206 -14.94 11.54 12.90
N ASP A 207 -15.62 10.73 13.71
CA ASP A 207 -17.06 10.52 13.57
C ASP A 207 -17.86 11.74 14.08
N ARG A 208 -19.19 11.74 13.86
CA ARG A 208 -20.09 12.83 14.28
C ARG A 208 -20.12 13.07 15.81
N ARG A 209 -19.56 12.14 16.59
CA ARG A 209 -19.44 12.25 18.05
C ARG A 209 -18.04 12.71 18.49
N GLY A 210 -17.20 13.16 17.57
CA GLY A 210 -15.82 13.58 17.82
C GLY A 210 -14.87 12.42 18.16
N ARG A 211 -15.21 11.17 17.83
CA ARG A 211 -14.36 10.00 18.11
C ARG A 211 -13.57 9.63 16.87
N LEU A 212 -12.30 9.30 17.10
CA LEU A 212 -11.47 8.72 16.05
C LEU A 212 -11.97 7.33 15.69
N GLN A 213 -12.12 7.11 14.41
CA GLN A 213 -12.48 5.84 13.83
C GLN A 213 -11.39 5.42 12.85
N PRO A 214 -10.87 4.19 12.93
CA PRO A 214 -9.90 3.71 11.97
C PRO A 214 -10.56 3.43 10.61
N LEU A 215 -9.83 3.70 9.54
CA LEU A 215 -10.16 3.25 8.19
C LEU A 215 -9.62 1.82 7.93
N PHE A 216 -9.52 1.03 8.97
CA PHE A 216 -9.13 -0.38 8.91
C PHE A 216 -9.89 -1.19 9.97
N ASP A 217 -9.94 -2.52 9.80
CA ASP A 217 -10.54 -3.44 10.77
C ASP A 217 -9.66 -3.54 12.02
N PRO A 218 -10.18 -3.23 13.22
CA PRO A 218 -9.42 -3.41 14.47
C PRO A 218 -8.93 -4.85 14.70
N ALA A 219 -9.53 -5.84 14.05
CA ALA A 219 -9.05 -7.22 14.10
C ALA A 219 -7.61 -7.37 13.58
N LEU A 220 -7.14 -6.46 12.73
CA LEU A 220 -5.74 -6.42 12.27
C LEU A 220 -4.76 -6.16 13.41
N ILE A 221 -5.16 -5.41 14.44
CA ILE A 221 -4.30 -5.16 15.61
C ILE A 221 -4.08 -6.47 16.38
N LYS A 222 -5.14 -7.27 16.53
CA LYS A 222 -5.08 -8.56 17.22
C LYS A 222 -4.12 -9.56 16.55
N LEU A 223 -3.95 -9.47 15.24
CA LEU A 223 -3.01 -10.30 14.51
C LEU A 223 -1.54 -9.96 14.80
N LEU A 224 -1.30 -8.79 15.37
CA LEU A 224 0.04 -8.38 15.81
C LEU A 224 0.33 -8.78 17.28
N GLU A 225 -0.69 -9.24 18.04
CA GLU A 225 -0.52 -9.62 19.45
C GLU A 225 0.50 -10.75 19.68
N PRO A 226 0.59 -11.78 18.80
CA PRO A 226 1.54 -12.87 19.01
C PRO A 226 3.02 -12.50 18.87
N PHE A 227 3.34 -11.31 18.31
CA PHE A 227 4.73 -10.93 18.06
C PHE A 227 5.37 -10.23 19.25
N ASP A 228 6.60 -10.67 19.59
CA ASP A 228 7.48 -10.04 20.57
C ASP A 228 8.71 -9.40 19.92
N LEU A 229 9.39 -8.48 20.66
CA LEU A 229 10.49 -7.66 20.12
C LEU A 229 11.67 -8.48 19.60
N ASP A 230 11.90 -9.64 20.19
CA ASP A 230 13.05 -10.51 19.89
C ASP A 230 12.70 -11.69 18.99
N ASP A 231 11.48 -11.75 18.46
CA ASP A 231 11.07 -12.82 17.56
C ASP A 231 11.91 -12.83 16.28
N VAL A 232 12.37 -14.02 15.91
CA VAL A 232 13.02 -14.26 14.61
C VAL A 232 11.97 -14.80 13.64
N LEU A 233 11.50 -13.91 12.77
CA LEU A 233 10.49 -14.27 11.79
C LEU A 233 11.10 -15.02 10.60
N VAL A 234 10.38 -16.01 10.09
CA VAL A 234 10.82 -16.77 8.92
C VAL A 234 10.87 -15.86 7.69
N ALA A 235 12.06 -15.77 7.11
CA ALA A 235 12.29 -15.00 5.90
C ALA A 235 11.60 -15.64 4.68
N GLN A 236 10.84 -14.85 3.92
CA GLN A 236 10.04 -15.28 2.78
C GLN A 236 10.81 -15.11 1.44
N TRP A 237 12.08 -15.51 1.41
CA TRP A 237 12.93 -15.36 0.21
C TRP A 237 12.33 -16.06 -1.02
N GLN A 238 11.67 -17.20 -0.85
CA GLN A 238 11.02 -17.92 -1.96
C GLN A 238 9.90 -17.08 -2.61
N LEU A 239 9.17 -16.28 -1.83
CA LEU A 239 8.17 -15.37 -2.38
C LEU A 239 8.81 -14.18 -3.10
N PHE A 240 9.94 -13.69 -2.60
CA PHE A 240 10.71 -12.65 -3.28
C PHE A 240 11.29 -13.17 -4.61
N ASP A 241 11.84 -14.38 -4.61
CA ASP A 241 12.41 -15.01 -5.80
C ASP A 241 11.34 -15.27 -6.89
N ALA A 242 10.06 -15.42 -6.52
CA ALA A 242 8.95 -15.53 -7.47
C ALA A 242 8.75 -14.26 -8.34
N LEU A 243 9.28 -13.10 -7.92
CA LEU A 243 9.29 -11.88 -8.73
C LEU A 243 10.27 -11.93 -9.90
N ALA A 244 11.10 -12.98 -10.01
CA ALA A 244 12.14 -13.08 -11.06
C ALA A 244 11.57 -13.13 -12.50
N ALA A 245 10.28 -13.46 -12.65
CA ALA A 245 9.63 -13.57 -13.95
C ALA A 245 9.37 -12.23 -14.66
N ALA A 246 9.54 -11.09 -13.96
CA ALA A 246 9.25 -9.75 -14.49
C ALA A 246 10.26 -8.71 -13.97
N PRO A 247 10.42 -7.57 -14.67
CA PRO A 247 11.20 -6.44 -14.18
C PRO A 247 10.82 -6.03 -12.77
N LEU A 248 11.81 -5.68 -11.96
CA LEU A 248 11.65 -5.28 -10.57
C LEU A 248 12.33 -3.94 -10.31
N MET A 249 11.62 -3.05 -9.60
CA MET A 249 12.18 -1.88 -8.96
C MET A 249 12.00 -2.01 -7.46
N MET A 250 13.00 -1.62 -6.69
CA MET A 250 12.98 -1.61 -5.23
C MET A 250 13.26 -0.21 -4.73
N MET A 251 12.36 0.33 -3.91
CA MET A 251 12.51 1.64 -3.29
C MET A 251 12.50 1.49 -1.76
N ARG A 252 13.36 2.24 -1.10
CA ARG A 252 13.43 2.26 0.34
C ARG A 252 13.41 3.70 0.82
N THR A 253 12.49 4.06 1.74
CA THR A 253 12.57 5.36 2.39
C THR A 253 13.73 5.37 3.39
N GLN A 254 14.42 6.50 3.49
CA GLN A 254 15.64 6.63 4.29
C GLN A 254 15.42 6.25 5.76
N LEU A 255 14.29 6.68 6.33
CA LEU A 255 13.97 6.53 7.75
C LEU A 255 13.06 5.31 8.05
N THR A 256 12.76 4.49 7.04
CA THR A 256 11.87 3.33 7.26
C THR A 256 12.39 2.37 8.33
N GLN A 257 11.46 1.89 9.11
CA GLN A 257 11.68 0.81 10.08
C GLN A 257 11.04 -0.52 9.63
N GLN A 258 10.45 -0.56 8.44
CA GLN A 258 9.78 -1.74 7.91
C GLN A 258 10.72 -2.63 7.09
N LEU A 259 11.71 -2.02 6.42
CA LEU A 259 12.70 -2.72 5.61
C LEU A 259 14.11 -2.34 6.10
N ARG A 260 14.80 -3.29 6.72
CA ARG A 260 16.17 -3.09 7.17
C ARG A 260 17.10 -2.87 5.99
N ARG A 261 18.14 -2.06 6.20
CA ARG A 261 19.15 -1.76 5.18
C ARG A 261 19.84 -3.04 4.69
N GLU A 262 20.21 -3.92 5.61
CA GLU A 262 20.89 -5.19 5.30
C GLU A 262 19.99 -6.10 4.44
N THR A 263 18.67 -6.13 4.72
CA THR A 263 17.71 -6.86 3.89
C THR A 263 17.61 -6.26 2.49
N PHE A 264 17.55 -4.93 2.38
CA PHE A 264 17.51 -4.25 1.10
C PHE A 264 18.78 -4.50 0.27
N GLU A 265 19.95 -4.46 0.90
CA GLU A 265 21.24 -4.80 0.26
C GLU A 265 21.27 -6.27 -0.22
N GLU A 266 20.73 -7.20 0.56
CA GLU A 266 20.64 -8.61 0.15
C GLU A 266 19.65 -8.81 -1.00
N MET A 267 18.53 -8.08 -1.03
CA MET A 267 17.61 -8.08 -2.16
C MET A 267 18.30 -7.59 -3.45
N MET A 268 19.10 -6.52 -3.37
CA MET A 268 19.89 -6.02 -4.50
C MET A 268 20.91 -7.02 -5.00
N LYS A 269 21.57 -7.76 -4.10
CA LYS A 269 22.52 -8.81 -4.49
C LYS A 269 21.84 -9.96 -5.24
N ARG A 270 20.61 -10.34 -4.83
CA ARG A 270 19.81 -11.40 -5.46
C ARG A 270 19.22 -10.99 -6.80
N ARG A 271 18.83 -9.71 -6.93
CA ARG A 271 18.20 -9.15 -8.12
C ARG A 271 19.06 -8.01 -8.67
N ARG A 272 20.22 -8.39 -9.24
CA ARG A 272 21.17 -7.44 -9.86
C ARG A 272 20.61 -6.75 -11.10
N ASP A 273 19.57 -7.30 -11.68
CA ASP A 273 18.80 -6.77 -12.80
C ASP A 273 17.76 -5.72 -12.38
N ALA A 274 17.47 -5.62 -11.07
CA ALA A 274 16.47 -4.68 -10.55
C ALA A 274 17.05 -3.28 -10.37
N GLU A 275 16.20 -2.27 -10.58
CA GLU A 275 16.50 -0.89 -10.22
C GLU A 275 16.29 -0.69 -8.71
N ALA A 276 17.16 0.11 -8.06
CA ALA A 276 17.09 0.37 -6.63
C ALA A 276 17.22 1.86 -6.34
N PHE A 277 16.33 2.40 -5.51
CA PHE A 277 16.30 3.82 -5.14
C PHE A 277 16.09 4.01 -3.63
N VAL A 278 16.65 5.10 -3.10
CA VAL A 278 16.37 5.57 -1.75
C VAL A 278 15.57 6.87 -1.84
N ILE A 279 14.44 6.91 -1.13
CA ILE A 279 13.62 8.11 -0.97
C ILE A 279 14.12 8.82 0.28
N GLU A 280 14.68 10.00 0.11
CA GLU A 280 15.37 10.72 1.18
C GLU A 280 14.39 11.42 2.13
N SER A 281 14.85 11.68 3.36
CA SER A 281 14.21 12.54 4.37
C SER A 281 12.79 12.12 4.80
N GLN A 282 12.34 10.90 4.50
CA GLN A 282 11.04 10.39 4.94
C GLN A 282 11.09 8.93 5.37
N GLY A 283 10.12 8.56 6.21
CA GLY A 283 9.85 7.19 6.65
C GLY A 283 8.68 6.56 5.91
N SER A 284 8.03 5.57 6.55
CA SER A 284 6.91 4.84 5.95
C SER A 284 5.56 5.30 6.51
N PRO A 285 4.55 5.41 5.63
CA PRO A 285 4.52 5.15 4.19
C PRO A 285 5.24 6.22 3.36
N ALA A 286 5.91 5.85 2.26
CA ALA A 286 6.43 6.84 1.30
C ALA A 286 5.29 7.72 0.78
N LEU A 287 5.48 9.03 0.79
CA LEU A 287 4.39 9.97 0.44
C LEU A 287 4.17 10.07 -1.06
N LEU A 288 5.23 9.93 -1.85
CA LEU A 288 5.21 10.05 -3.31
C LEU A 288 4.53 11.35 -3.77
N ASP A 289 4.78 12.44 -3.04
CA ASP A 289 4.15 13.74 -3.24
C ASP A 289 5.03 14.74 -4.01
N SER A 290 6.25 14.33 -4.36
CA SER A 290 7.21 15.05 -5.18
C SER A 290 7.45 14.37 -6.55
N ILE A 291 7.89 15.16 -7.53
CA ILE A 291 8.29 14.62 -8.84
C ILE A 291 9.52 13.73 -8.70
N GLU A 292 10.45 14.08 -7.85
CA GLU A 292 11.69 13.36 -7.59
C GLU A 292 11.40 11.92 -7.12
N ASP A 293 10.41 11.73 -6.26
CA ASP A 293 10.03 10.42 -5.74
C ASP A 293 9.23 9.58 -6.76
N VAL A 294 8.43 10.25 -7.59
CA VAL A 294 7.54 9.59 -8.55
C VAL A 294 8.21 9.30 -9.88
N GLN A 295 9.16 10.14 -10.32
CA GLN A 295 9.81 10.01 -11.62
C GLN A 295 10.46 8.64 -11.86
N PRO A 296 11.17 8.02 -10.90
CA PRO A 296 11.72 6.67 -11.08
C PRO A 296 10.62 5.64 -11.40
N ILE A 297 9.47 5.72 -10.71
CA ILE A 297 8.32 4.83 -10.97
C ILE A 297 7.79 5.04 -12.40
N ILE A 298 7.67 6.30 -12.84
CA ILE A 298 7.20 6.64 -14.18
C ILE A 298 8.15 6.11 -15.26
N ASP A 299 9.46 6.26 -15.05
CA ASP A 299 10.46 5.76 -16.00
C ASP A 299 10.46 4.23 -16.07
N PHE A 300 10.34 3.55 -14.93
CA PHE A 300 10.15 2.12 -14.88
C PHE A 300 8.89 1.68 -15.65
N VAL A 301 7.76 2.35 -15.43
CA VAL A 301 6.51 2.07 -16.16
C VAL A 301 6.71 2.21 -17.67
N ARG A 302 7.40 3.26 -18.13
CA ARG A 302 7.71 3.48 -19.56
C ARG A 302 8.57 2.38 -20.15
N VAL A 303 9.59 1.94 -19.40
CA VAL A 303 10.47 0.83 -19.83
C VAL A 303 9.66 -0.46 -19.97
N VAL A 304 8.90 -0.82 -18.94
CA VAL A 304 8.09 -2.05 -18.92
C VAL A 304 7.00 -2.04 -20.00
N ALA A 305 6.38 -0.89 -20.23
CA ALA A 305 5.38 -0.74 -21.29
C ALA A 305 5.97 -0.66 -22.72
N GLY A 306 7.31 -0.70 -22.87
CA GLY A 306 7.97 -0.57 -24.18
C GLY A 306 7.82 0.83 -24.80
N THR A 307 7.46 1.85 -24.01
CA THR A 307 7.23 3.20 -24.48
C THR A 307 8.45 4.10 -24.40
N ARG A 308 9.56 3.62 -23.86
CA ARG A 308 10.82 4.35 -23.85
C ARG A 308 11.42 4.27 -25.25
N LYS A 309 11.37 5.36 -26.02
CA LYS A 309 12.19 5.49 -27.23
C LYS A 309 13.64 5.32 -26.80
N ALA A 310 14.37 4.40 -27.47
CA ALA A 310 15.83 4.36 -27.37
C ALA A 310 16.36 5.77 -27.65
N ALA A 311 17.04 6.37 -26.69
CA ALA A 311 17.70 7.65 -26.82
C ALA A 311 19.02 7.47 -27.55
#